data_d5d9a9fe0aa33bc12d93702a70fd2b42
#
_entry.id   d5d9a9fe0aa33bc12d93702a70fd2b42
#
_cell.length_a   1.000
_cell.length_b   1.000
_cell.length_c   1.000
_cell.angle_alpha   90.00
_cell.angle_beta   90.00
_cell.angle_gamma   90.00
#
_symmetry.space_group_name_H-M   'P 1'
#
loop_
_entity.id
_entity.type
_entity.pdbx_description
1 polymer ?
#
loop_
_entity_poly.entity_id
_entity_poly.type
_entity_poly.pdbx_seq_one_letter_code
_entity_poly.pdbx_strand_id
1 'polypeptide(L)'
;VRSSAASDVYKRQIYIGRKFPILRLRRTDWVYNPAFMREHLYVAVPMALQFSVIALGLIIIQTVCNSFGSDTIAAFTSALRIEQLATSPLVALGFALATYTAQNFGAGKIGRIRRGVVRSSLVSVLFSISVALLVRFVGEDMIGVFIKGEKPEIIDIAKGYLDISTLFYV
;
A
#
# COMPACT_ATOMS: atom_id res chain seq x y z
N VAL A 1 3.36 21.54 -8.12
CA VAL A 1 3.09 20.41 -7.21
C VAL A 1 4.34 19.61 -6.86
N ARG A 2 5.26 19.34 -7.81
CA ARG A 2 6.53 18.63 -7.53
C ARG A 2 7.49 19.39 -6.60
N SER A 3 7.48 20.72 -6.63
CA SER A 3 8.36 21.58 -5.82
C SER A 3 7.98 21.53 -4.32
N SER A 4 6.71 21.39 -3.97
CA SER A 4 6.23 21.32 -2.59
C SER A 4 6.72 20.06 -1.85
N ALA A 5 6.57 18.88 -2.45
CA ALA A 5 6.98 17.61 -1.83
C ALA A 5 8.49 17.55 -1.56
N ALA A 6 9.32 17.99 -2.51
CA ALA A 6 10.77 18.08 -2.30
C ALA A 6 11.13 19.06 -1.18
N SER A 7 10.49 20.24 -1.13
CA SER A 7 10.67 21.23 -0.07
C SER A 7 10.33 20.66 1.32
N ASP A 8 9.26 19.87 1.42
CA ASP A 8 8.85 19.25 2.69
C ASP A 8 9.83 18.18 3.15
N VAL A 9 10.41 17.41 2.24
CA VAL A 9 11.48 16.44 2.56
C VAL A 9 12.70 17.15 3.13
N TYR A 10 13.18 18.23 2.49
CA TYR A 10 14.32 19.01 2.97
C TYR A 10 14.03 19.65 4.34
N LYS A 11 12.85 20.22 4.55
CA LYS A 11 12.46 20.79 5.85
C LYS A 11 12.50 19.74 6.96
N ARG A 12 11.99 18.54 6.69
CA ARG A 12 12.03 17.41 7.64
C ARG A 12 13.46 16.97 7.94
N GLN A 13 14.31 16.87 6.93
CA GLN A 13 15.74 16.52 7.12
C GLN A 13 16.47 17.54 7.99
N ILE A 14 16.27 18.84 7.72
CA ILE A 14 16.86 19.92 8.53
C ILE A 14 16.33 19.86 9.96
N TYR A 15 15.03 19.66 10.15
CA TYR A 15 14.40 19.55 11.46
C TYR A 15 14.96 18.37 12.25
N ILE A 16 15.03 17.18 11.62
CA ILE A 16 15.57 15.96 12.23
C ILE A 16 17.04 16.18 12.62
N GLY A 17 17.86 16.70 11.70
CA GLY A 17 19.27 16.96 11.95
C GLY A 17 19.53 17.98 13.07
N ARG A 18 18.60 18.92 13.31
CA ARG A 18 18.72 19.89 14.41
C ARG A 18 18.22 19.36 15.75
N LYS A 19 17.07 18.65 15.74
CA LYS A 19 16.38 18.25 16.98
C LYS A 19 16.81 16.88 17.52
N PHE A 20 17.33 16.03 16.65
CA PHE A 20 17.74 14.66 17.01
C PHE A 20 19.22 14.42 16.66
N PRO A 21 20.17 14.77 17.57
CA PRO A 21 21.60 14.61 17.30
C PRO A 21 22.03 13.18 16.96
N ILE A 22 21.30 12.17 17.47
CA ILE A 22 21.55 10.75 17.22
C ILE A 22 21.29 10.34 15.76
N LEU A 23 20.48 11.11 15.03
CA LEU A 23 20.15 10.87 13.62
C LEU A 23 21.02 11.70 12.67
N ARG A 24 21.99 12.44 13.16
CA ARG A 24 22.95 13.19 12.32
C ARG A 24 23.93 12.23 11.69
N LEU A 25 23.95 12.22 10.36
CA LEU A 25 24.96 11.50 9.61
C LEU A 25 26.33 12.18 9.76
N ARG A 26 27.31 11.44 10.26
CA ARG A 26 28.69 11.84 10.38
C ARG A 26 29.50 11.14 9.29
N ARG A 27 30.64 11.70 8.91
CA ARG A 27 31.53 11.05 7.95
C ARG A 27 32.02 9.67 8.41
N THR A 28 32.08 9.44 9.73
CA THR A 28 32.42 8.18 10.36
C THR A 28 31.35 7.10 10.20
N ASP A 29 30.11 7.49 9.86
CA ASP A 29 28.98 6.55 9.70
C ASP A 29 28.97 5.91 8.32
N TRP A 30 29.77 6.43 7.38
CA TRP A 30 29.94 5.91 6.02
C TRP A 30 30.96 4.77 6.00
N VAL A 31 30.73 3.76 6.81
CA VAL A 31 31.59 2.57 6.86
C VAL A 31 30.81 1.40 6.26
N TYR A 32 31.41 0.79 5.24
CA TYR A 32 30.87 -0.44 4.67
C TYR A 32 31.04 -1.59 5.67
N ASN A 33 29.91 -2.11 6.16
CA ASN A 33 29.90 -3.29 7.02
C ASN A 33 29.23 -4.43 6.26
N PRO A 34 29.98 -5.47 5.84
CA PRO A 34 29.43 -6.58 5.06
C PRO A 34 28.38 -7.39 5.83
N ALA A 35 28.44 -7.46 7.16
CA ALA A 35 27.45 -8.16 7.98
C ALA A 35 26.11 -7.46 7.91
N PHE A 36 26.06 -6.15 8.14
CA PHE A 36 24.83 -5.37 7.98
C PHE A 36 24.28 -5.40 6.55
N MET A 37 25.16 -5.32 5.55
CA MET A 37 24.73 -5.42 4.16
C MET A 37 24.05 -6.76 3.88
N ARG A 38 24.63 -7.84 4.34
CA ARG A 38 24.05 -9.19 4.19
C ARG A 38 22.68 -9.31 4.86
N GLU A 39 22.51 -8.78 6.07
CA GLU A 39 21.22 -8.78 6.78
C GLU A 39 20.16 -8.00 6.00
N HIS A 40 20.51 -6.82 5.49
CA HIS A 40 19.59 -6.01 4.69
C HIS A 40 19.23 -6.69 3.38
N LEU A 41 20.19 -7.29 2.67
CA LEU A 41 19.94 -8.01 1.41
C LEU A 41 19.08 -9.24 1.63
N TYR A 42 19.25 -9.94 2.75
CA TYR A 42 18.45 -11.13 3.08
C TYR A 42 16.96 -10.80 3.18
N VAL A 43 16.61 -9.58 3.62
CA VAL A 43 15.22 -9.12 3.68
C VAL A 43 14.82 -8.39 2.39
N ALA A 44 15.68 -7.55 1.85
CA ALA A 44 15.37 -6.70 0.71
C ALA A 44 15.17 -7.49 -0.60
N VAL A 45 15.98 -8.55 -0.83
CA VAL A 45 15.88 -9.35 -2.07
C VAL A 45 14.53 -10.06 -2.19
N PRO A 46 14.05 -10.82 -1.17
CA PRO A 46 12.71 -11.41 -1.23
C PRO A 46 11.60 -10.38 -1.40
N MET A 47 11.67 -9.23 -0.72
CA MET A 47 10.69 -8.14 -0.88
C MET A 47 10.71 -7.57 -2.30
N ALA A 48 11.91 -7.34 -2.87
CA ALA A 48 12.03 -6.86 -4.25
C ALA A 48 11.44 -7.85 -5.25
N LEU A 49 11.69 -9.15 -5.08
CA LEU A 49 11.08 -10.21 -5.90
C LEU A 49 9.56 -10.22 -5.76
N GLN A 50 9.03 -10.10 -4.55
CA GLN A 50 7.59 -10.01 -4.31
C GLN A 50 6.95 -8.85 -5.07
N PHE A 51 7.50 -7.64 -4.96
CA PHE A 51 7.00 -6.47 -5.69
C PHE A 51 7.15 -6.62 -7.21
N SER A 52 8.24 -7.25 -7.67
CA SER A 52 8.43 -7.51 -9.11
C SER A 52 7.37 -8.45 -9.67
N VAL A 53 7.02 -9.51 -8.95
CA VAL A 53 5.96 -10.45 -9.36
C VAL A 53 4.60 -9.75 -9.42
N ILE A 54 4.27 -8.91 -8.42
CA ILE A 54 3.04 -8.10 -8.42
C ILE A 54 3.02 -7.16 -9.62
N ALA A 55 4.12 -6.45 -9.90
CA ALA A 55 4.20 -5.52 -11.02
C ALA A 55 4.04 -6.24 -12.36
N LEU A 56 4.66 -7.40 -12.55
CA LEU A 56 4.49 -8.23 -13.75
C LEU A 56 3.04 -8.69 -13.89
N GLY A 57 2.39 -9.12 -12.80
CA GLY A 57 0.98 -9.47 -12.80
C GLY A 57 0.09 -8.33 -13.28
N LEU A 58 0.30 -7.11 -12.78
CA LEU A 58 -0.44 -5.93 -13.22
C LEU A 58 -0.21 -5.60 -14.69
N ILE A 59 1.03 -5.72 -15.21
CA ILE A 59 1.34 -5.51 -16.63
C ILE A 59 0.60 -6.52 -17.50
N ILE A 60 0.57 -7.80 -17.11
CA ILE A 60 -0.15 -8.85 -17.86
C ILE A 60 -1.65 -8.54 -17.89
N ILE A 61 -2.26 -8.23 -16.73
CA ILE A 61 -3.68 -7.88 -16.64
C ILE A 61 -3.97 -6.67 -17.52
N GLN A 62 -3.16 -5.63 -17.46
CA GLN A 62 -3.34 -4.42 -18.26
C GLN A 62 -3.21 -4.72 -19.77
N THR A 63 -2.29 -5.59 -20.15
CA THR A 63 -2.15 -6.03 -21.56
C THR A 63 -3.41 -6.75 -22.05
N VAL A 64 -3.98 -7.63 -21.22
CA VAL A 64 -5.24 -8.31 -21.52
C VAL A 64 -6.39 -7.31 -21.60
N CYS A 65 -6.51 -6.37 -20.65
CA CYS A 65 -7.54 -5.33 -20.70
C CYS A 65 -7.44 -4.47 -21.98
N ASN A 66 -6.22 -4.18 -22.46
CA ASN A 66 -6.01 -3.43 -23.70
C ASN A 66 -6.58 -4.16 -24.92
N SER A 67 -6.61 -5.49 -24.93
CA SER A 67 -7.19 -6.26 -26.05
C SER A 67 -8.71 -6.18 -26.14
N PHE A 68 -9.39 -5.78 -25.06
CA PHE A 68 -10.85 -5.61 -25.01
C PHE A 68 -11.33 -4.18 -25.36
N GLY A 69 -10.40 -3.26 -25.63
CA GLY A 69 -10.72 -1.90 -26.07
C GLY A 69 -10.68 -0.83 -24.96
N SER A 70 -10.90 0.41 -25.38
CA SER A 70 -10.76 1.61 -24.52
C SER A 70 -11.72 1.62 -23.33
N ASP A 71 -12.94 1.14 -23.52
CA ASP A 71 -13.98 1.16 -22.50
C ASP A 71 -13.64 0.23 -21.33
N THR A 72 -13.07 -0.94 -21.65
CA THR A 72 -12.56 -1.88 -20.63
C THR A 72 -11.38 -1.30 -19.85
N ILE A 73 -10.48 -0.57 -20.52
CA ILE A 73 -9.35 0.10 -19.86
C ILE A 73 -9.85 1.18 -18.90
N ALA A 74 -10.82 1.99 -19.33
CA ALA A 74 -11.41 3.04 -18.51
C ALA A 74 -12.09 2.45 -17.25
N ALA A 75 -12.89 1.40 -17.44
CA ALA A 75 -13.55 0.66 -16.37
C ALA A 75 -12.53 0.09 -15.36
N PHE A 76 -11.54 -0.65 -15.85
CA PHE A 76 -10.50 -1.28 -15.02
C PHE A 76 -9.70 -0.24 -14.24
N THR A 77 -9.26 0.84 -14.90
CA THR A 77 -8.49 1.91 -14.25
C THR A 77 -9.29 2.60 -13.14
N SER A 78 -10.58 2.82 -13.35
CA SER A 78 -11.45 3.44 -12.34
C SER A 78 -11.67 2.51 -11.16
N ALA A 79 -11.92 1.23 -11.41
CA ALA A 79 -12.05 0.22 -10.37
C ALA A 79 -10.76 0.07 -9.54
N LEU A 80 -9.58 0.06 -10.18
CA LEU A 80 -8.29 0.03 -9.49
C LEU A 80 -8.08 1.25 -8.57
N ARG A 81 -8.57 2.43 -8.93
CA ARG A 81 -8.47 3.62 -8.05
C ARG A 81 -9.31 3.46 -6.80
N ILE A 82 -10.52 2.92 -6.93
CA ILE A 82 -11.39 2.61 -5.79
C ILE A 82 -10.73 1.57 -4.90
N GLU A 83 -10.21 0.50 -5.49
CA GLU A 83 -9.50 -0.56 -4.77
C GLU A 83 -8.27 -0.03 -4.01
N GLN A 84 -7.48 0.83 -4.62
CA GLN A 84 -6.34 1.47 -3.96
C GLN A 84 -6.76 2.36 -2.77
N LEU A 85 -7.84 3.11 -2.90
CA LEU A 85 -8.39 3.89 -1.79
C LEU A 85 -8.90 2.97 -0.67
N ALA A 86 -9.58 1.88 -1.02
CA ALA A 86 -10.12 0.91 -0.09
C ALA A 86 -9.01 0.16 0.68
N THR A 87 -7.92 -0.21 0.03
CA THR A 87 -6.85 -1.03 0.60
C THR A 87 -5.71 -0.22 1.24
N SER A 88 -5.54 1.06 0.87
CA SER A 88 -4.45 1.89 1.39
C SER A 88 -4.37 1.99 2.93
N PRO A 89 -5.47 2.04 3.71
CA PRO A 89 -5.39 2.02 5.17
C PRO A 89 -4.86 0.69 5.73
N LEU A 90 -5.15 -0.44 5.06
CA LEU A 90 -4.62 -1.75 5.46
C LEU A 90 -3.10 -1.82 5.25
N VAL A 91 -2.62 -1.30 4.13
CA VAL A 91 -1.17 -1.18 3.85
C VAL A 91 -0.49 -0.31 4.92
N ALA A 92 -1.09 0.83 5.26
CA ALA A 92 -0.59 1.71 6.32
C ALA A 92 -0.56 1.02 7.69
N LEU A 93 -1.59 0.23 8.02
CA LEU A 93 -1.63 -0.57 9.24
C LEU A 93 -0.52 -1.63 9.26
N GLY A 94 -0.23 -2.26 8.12
CA GLY A 94 0.89 -3.20 7.96
C GLY A 94 2.24 -2.54 8.28
N PHE A 95 2.53 -1.36 7.73
CA PHE A 95 3.75 -0.61 8.07
C PHE A 95 3.81 -0.20 9.54
N ALA A 96 2.69 0.23 10.12
CA ALA A 96 2.61 0.55 11.54
C ALA A 96 2.91 -0.67 12.42
N LEU A 97 2.34 -1.83 12.07
CA LEU A 97 2.57 -3.08 12.78
C LEU A 97 4.02 -3.55 12.65
N ALA A 98 4.63 -3.42 11.47
CA ALA A 98 6.05 -3.74 11.26
C ALA A 98 6.95 -2.89 12.17
N THR A 99 6.71 -1.57 12.21
CA THR A 99 7.45 -0.64 13.07
C THR A 99 7.25 -0.97 14.55
N TYR A 100 6.00 -1.22 14.97
CA TYR A 100 5.68 -1.62 16.34
C TYR A 100 6.39 -2.92 16.74
N THR A 101 6.39 -3.89 15.83
CA THR A 101 7.05 -5.20 16.04
C THR A 101 8.55 -5.02 16.20
N ALA A 102 9.20 -4.27 15.30
CA ALA A 102 10.63 -4.01 15.34
C ALA A 102 11.06 -3.35 16.67
N GLN A 103 10.33 -2.32 17.11
CA GLN A 103 10.62 -1.63 18.37
C GLN A 103 10.46 -2.53 19.60
N ASN A 104 9.40 -3.35 19.63
CA ASN A 104 9.16 -4.25 20.77
C ASN A 104 10.11 -5.47 20.74
N PHE A 105 10.55 -5.91 19.58
CA PHE A 105 11.55 -6.94 19.41
C PHE A 105 12.90 -6.47 19.93
N GLY A 106 13.36 -5.30 19.52
CA GLY A 106 14.59 -4.69 20.05
C GLY A 106 14.58 -4.44 21.56
N ALA A 107 13.38 -4.25 22.13
CA ALA A 107 13.19 -4.11 23.59
C ALA A 107 12.97 -5.45 24.32
N GLY A 108 13.01 -6.61 23.64
CA GLY A 108 12.79 -7.93 24.22
C GLY A 108 11.35 -8.20 24.68
N LYS A 109 10.36 -7.38 24.23
CA LYS A 109 8.97 -7.42 24.71
C LYS A 109 8.07 -8.30 23.82
N ILE A 110 8.39 -9.59 23.69
CA ILE A 110 7.69 -10.53 22.80
C ILE A 110 6.19 -10.64 23.11
N GLY A 111 5.79 -10.60 24.37
CA GLY A 111 4.37 -10.62 24.75
C GLY A 111 3.57 -9.42 24.23
N ARG A 112 4.21 -8.27 23.99
CA ARG A 112 3.58 -7.11 23.32
C ARG A 112 3.41 -7.35 21.84
N ILE A 113 4.42 -7.94 21.19
CA ILE A 113 4.35 -8.27 19.76
C ILE A 113 3.14 -9.16 19.50
N ARG A 114 3.02 -10.29 20.23
CA ARG A 114 1.90 -11.22 20.05
C ARG A 114 0.54 -10.53 20.20
N ARG A 115 0.36 -9.71 21.25
CA ARG A 115 -0.88 -8.96 21.46
C ARG A 115 -1.11 -7.91 20.38
N GLY A 116 -0.07 -7.25 19.90
CA GLY A 116 -0.14 -6.29 18.80
C GLY A 116 -0.60 -6.94 17.50
N VAL A 117 0.00 -8.06 17.14
CA VAL A 117 -0.37 -8.84 15.94
C VAL A 117 -1.85 -9.24 15.99
N VAL A 118 -2.29 -9.88 17.08
CA VAL A 118 -3.69 -10.32 17.21
C VAL A 118 -4.67 -9.15 17.11
N ARG A 119 -4.39 -8.02 17.81
CA ARG A 119 -5.26 -6.84 17.76
C ARG A 119 -5.27 -6.19 16.37
N SER A 120 -4.12 -6.08 15.73
CA SER A 120 -4.04 -5.52 14.38
C SER A 120 -4.75 -6.40 13.37
N SER A 121 -4.62 -7.73 13.47
CA SER A 121 -5.35 -8.66 12.60
C SER A 121 -6.87 -8.52 12.78
N LEU A 122 -7.36 -8.40 14.02
CA LEU A 122 -8.78 -8.17 14.27
C LEU A 122 -9.25 -6.84 13.65
N VAL A 123 -8.49 -5.76 13.83
CA VAL A 123 -8.79 -4.44 13.23
C VAL A 123 -8.78 -4.54 11.70
N SER A 124 -7.80 -5.26 11.10
CA SER A 124 -7.75 -5.47 9.66
C SER A 124 -8.98 -6.19 9.14
N VAL A 125 -9.39 -7.28 9.79
CA VAL A 125 -10.58 -8.07 9.38
C VAL A 125 -11.85 -7.22 9.47
N LEU A 126 -12.06 -6.53 10.61
CA LEU A 126 -13.23 -5.66 10.78
C LEU A 126 -13.23 -4.51 9.74
N PHE A 127 -12.08 -3.92 9.47
CA PHE A 127 -11.96 -2.88 8.46
C PHE A 127 -12.24 -3.43 7.06
N SER A 128 -11.67 -4.59 6.69
CA SER A 128 -11.89 -5.24 5.40
C SER A 128 -13.38 -5.54 5.17
N ILE A 129 -14.06 -6.10 6.16
CA ILE A 129 -15.51 -6.35 6.09
C ILE A 129 -16.27 -5.03 5.89
N SER A 130 -15.93 -3.99 6.66
CA SER A 130 -16.59 -2.68 6.54
C SER A 130 -16.41 -2.07 5.16
N VAL A 131 -15.19 -2.15 4.60
CA VAL A 131 -14.88 -1.64 3.27
C VAL A 131 -15.57 -2.47 2.18
N ALA A 132 -15.57 -3.81 2.31
CA ALA A 132 -16.27 -4.68 1.37
C ALA A 132 -17.76 -4.36 1.30
N LEU A 133 -18.40 -4.17 2.46
CA LEU A 133 -19.80 -3.74 2.53
C LEU A 133 -19.99 -2.35 1.92
N LEU A 134 -19.12 -1.38 2.22
CA LEU A 134 -19.20 -0.05 1.66
C LEU A 134 -19.10 -0.08 0.13
N VAL A 135 -18.11 -0.78 -0.42
CA VAL A 135 -17.94 -0.92 -1.88
C VAL A 135 -19.13 -1.65 -2.50
N ARG A 136 -19.69 -2.64 -1.81
CA ARG A 136 -20.88 -3.38 -2.28
C ARG A 136 -22.13 -2.49 -2.40
N PHE A 137 -22.33 -1.57 -1.45
CA PHE A 137 -23.54 -0.73 -1.40
C PHE A 137 -23.38 0.62 -2.14
N VAL A 138 -22.16 1.18 -2.18
CA VAL A 138 -21.90 2.54 -2.70
C VAL A 138 -20.97 2.49 -3.94
N GLY A 139 -20.51 1.31 -4.35
CA GLY A 139 -19.53 1.15 -5.41
C GLY A 139 -19.97 1.74 -6.75
N GLU A 140 -21.25 1.61 -7.12
CA GLU A 140 -21.80 2.22 -8.35
C GLU A 140 -21.68 3.75 -8.33
N ASP A 141 -22.08 4.37 -7.21
CA ASP A 141 -22.01 5.83 -7.06
C ASP A 141 -20.55 6.30 -7.08
N MET A 142 -19.65 5.52 -6.45
CA MET A 142 -18.21 5.81 -6.47
C MET A 142 -17.64 5.72 -7.89
N ILE A 143 -18.01 4.71 -8.66
CA ILE A 143 -17.60 4.57 -10.08
C ILE A 143 -18.10 5.79 -10.86
N GLY A 144 -19.36 6.19 -10.68
CA GLY A 144 -19.96 7.35 -11.34
C GLY A 144 -19.24 8.68 -11.07
N VAL A 145 -18.61 8.82 -9.89
CA VAL A 145 -17.79 10.01 -9.58
C VAL A 145 -16.51 10.05 -10.41
N PHE A 146 -15.90 8.89 -10.67
CA PHE A 146 -14.66 8.79 -11.45
C PHE A 146 -14.92 8.79 -12.97
N ILE A 147 -16.08 8.31 -13.41
CA ILE A 147 -16.45 8.14 -14.81
C ILE A 147 -17.62 9.10 -15.16
N LYS A 148 -17.39 10.41 -15.02
CA LYS A 148 -18.40 11.41 -15.36
C LYS A 148 -18.71 11.41 -16.86
N GLY A 149 -19.94 11.02 -17.25
CA GLY A 149 -20.46 11.16 -18.61
C GLY A 149 -20.18 10.00 -19.56
N GLU A 150 -19.71 8.86 -19.08
CA GLU A 150 -19.44 7.69 -19.91
C GLU A 150 -20.62 6.69 -19.94
N LYS A 151 -20.53 5.74 -20.88
CA LYS A 151 -21.59 4.76 -21.19
C LYS A 151 -21.88 3.84 -19.99
N PRO A 152 -23.14 3.41 -19.80
CA PRO A 152 -23.52 2.46 -18.75
C PRO A 152 -22.70 1.16 -18.77
N GLU A 153 -22.28 0.71 -19.94
CA GLU A 153 -21.47 -0.49 -20.12
C GLU A 153 -20.14 -0.45 -19.35
N ILE A 154 -19.51 0.74 -19.25
CA ILE A 154 -18.24 0.92 -18.52
C ILE A 154 -18.46 0.75 -17.02
N ILE A 155 -19.59 1.25 -16.53
CA ILE A 155 -19.97 1.12 -15.11
C ILE A 155 -20.22 -0.35 -14.75
N ASP A 156 -20.90 -1.10 -15.63
CA ASP A 156 -21.18 -2.53 -15.41
C ASP A 156 -19.89 -3.37 -15.37
N ILE A 157 -18.95 -3.10 -16.28
CA ILE A 157 -17.64 -3.79 -16.28
C ILE A 157 -16.85 -3.48 -15.00
N ALA A 158 -16.81 -2.21 -14.59
CA ALA A 158 -16.10 -1.78 -13.38
C ALA A 158 -16.74 -2.38 -12.12
N LYS A 159 -18.08 -2.45 -12.07
CA LYS A 159 -18.83 -3.06 -10.99
C LYS A 159 -18.55 -4.56 -10.91
N GLY A 160 -18.61 -5.28 -12.03
CA GLY A 160 -18.31 -6.71 -12.08
C GLY A 160 -16.91 -7.02 -11.53
N TYR A 161 -15.92 -6.18 -11.85
CA TYR A 161 -14.58 -6.30 -11.27
C TYR A 161 -14.57 -6.07 -9.76
N LEU A 162 -15.22 -5.01 -9.26
CA LEU A 162 -15.27 -4.69 -7.83
C LEU A 162 -16.04 -5.75 -7.03
N ASP A 163 -17.11 -6.31 -7.58
CA ASP A 163 -17.88 -7.38 -6.95
C ASP A 163 -17.03 -8.64 -6.72
N ILE A 164 -16.17 -8.97 -7.68
CA ILE A 164 -15.23 -10.08 -7.53
C ILE A 164 -14.10 -9.73 -6.57
N SER A 165 -13.46 -8.57 -6.74
CA SER A 165 -12.28 -8.19 -5.94
C SER A 165 -12.60 -8.02 -4.45
N THR A 166 -13.81 -7.53 -4.12
CA THR A 166 -14.23 -7.35 -2.72
C THR A 166 -14.32 -8.67 -1.95
N LEU A 167 -14.54 -9.80 -2.61
CA LEU A 167 -14.53 -11.12 -1.97
C LEU A 167 -13.15 -11.50 -1.41
N PHE A 168 -12.09 -10.87 -1.92
CA PHE A 168 -10.70 -11.15 -1.56
C PHE A 168 -10.09 -10.11 -0.61
N TYR A 169 -10.89 -9.16 -0.08
CA TYR A 169 -10.38 -8.16 0.87
C TYR A 169 -10.18 -8.71 2.30
N VAL A 170 -10.69 -9.88 2.63
CA VAL A 170 -10.64 -10.51 3.97
C VAL A 170 -9.55 -11.57 4.06
#